data_1471e5b9ce6e85ce24dfcfb602e1e7d4
#
_entry.id   1471e5b9ce6e85ce24dfcfb602e1e7d4
#
_cell.length_a   1.000
_cell.length_b   1.000
_cell.length_c   1.000
_cell.angle_alpha   90.00
_cell.angle_beta   90.00
_cell.angle_gamma   90.00
#
_symmetry.space_group_name_H-M   'P 1'
#
loop_
_entity.id
_entity.type
_entity.pdbx_description
1 polymer ?
#
loop_
_entity_poly.entity_id
_entity_poly.type
_entity_poly.pdbx_seq_one_letter_code
_entity_poly.pdbx_strand_id
1 'polypeptide(L)'
;MDKKKLYIFLDVDGVLNNTSTFRLNRKTMYVLSHENLVAYQFLIDKSMTKYDVKVILSSTWRMYKTGINKLSKFSKKYNGLVLCGKTPDGVDYREVEIKDFCDNHNINYDDILIIDDELIDNELKKRHLRTNCHEGLRFSDVMNWLEKEGIK
;
A
#
# COMPACT_ATOMS: atom_id res chain seq x y z
N MET A 1 14.72 -5.84 21.90
CA MET A 1 15.29 -6.17 20.58
C MET A 1 14.58 -5.38 19.49
N ASP A 2 15.37 -4.89 18.55
CA ASP A 2 14.80 -4.15 17.43
C ASP A 2 14.01 -5.09 16.53
N LYS A 3 12.84 -4.64 16.12
CA LYS A 3 12.01 -5.39 15.18
C LYS A 3 12.63 -5.32 13.78
N LYS A 4 12.48 -6.40 13.03
CA LYS A 4 12.84 -6.43 11.62
C LYS A 4 11.95 -5.45 10.87
N LYS A 5 12.52 -4.74 9.90
CA LYS A 5 11.77 -3.79 9.08
C LYS A 5 10.88 -4.51 8.06
N LEU A 6 9.70 -3.98 7.83
CA LEU A 6 8.81 -4.38 6.73
C LEU A 6 8.51 -3.13 5.91
N TYR A 7 8.88 -3.14 4.65
CA TYR A 7 8.62 -2.04 3.72
C TYR A 7 7.36 -2.34 2.92
N ILE A 8 6.33 -1.54 3.13
CA ILE A 8 5.05 -1.69 2.41
C ILE A 8 5.01 -0.68 1.27
N PHE A 9 4.99 -1.18 0.04
CA PHE A 9 4.78 -0.36 -1.15
C PHE A 9 3.28 -0.28 -1.41
N LEU A 10 2.72 0.91 -1.20
CA LEU A 10 1.29 1.14 -1.18
C LEU A 10 0.82 1.86 -2.44
N ASP A 11 -0.07 1.22 -3.19
CA ASP A 11 -0.89 1.87 -4.20
C ASP A 11 -2.19 2.41 -3.55
N VAL A 12 -2.85 3.33 -4.20
CA VAL A 12 -4.08 3.96 -3.68
C VAL A 12 -5.29 3.55 -4.51
N ASP A 13 -5.29 3.83 -5.83
CA ASP A 13 -6.40 3.49 -6.69
C ASP A 13 -6.54 1.97 -6.84
N GLY A 14 -7.72 1.46 -6.53
CA GLY A 14 -7.96 0.02 -6.51
C GLY A 14 -7.46 -0.69 -5.25
N VAL A 15 -6.97 0.05 -4.26
CA VAL A 15 -6.50 -0.45 -2.96
C VAL A 15 -7.23 0.26 -1.82
N LEU A 16 -7.07 1.57 -1.70
CA LEU A 16 -7.73 2.40 -0.67
C LEU A 16 -9.01 3.06 -1.17
N ASN A 17 -9.40 2.74 -2.39
CA ASN A 17 -10.67 3.10 -2.99
C ASN A 17 -11.12 1.97 -3.94
N ASN A 18 -12.31 2.09 -4.48
CA ASN A 18 -12.93 1.06 -5.30
C ASN A 18 -13.95 1.68 -6.27
N THR A 19 -14.52 0.87 -7.14
CA THR A 19 -15.48 1.33 -8.15
C THR A 19 -16.66 2.08 -7.54
N SER A 20 -17.21 1.58 -6.42
CA SER A 20 -18.33 2.24 -5.74
C SER A 20 -17.96 3.62 -5.21
N THR A 21 -16.75 3.78 -4.68
CA THR A 21 -16.25 5.07 -4.17
C THR A 21 -16.21 6.11 -5.29
N PHE A 22 -15.70 5.73 -6.47
CA PHE A 22 -15.65 6.64 -7.63
C PHE A 22 -17.06 6.98 -8.15
N ARG A 23 -17.98 6.02 -8.16
CA ARG A 23 -19.37 6.26 -8.59
C ARG A 23 -20.09 7.26 -7.70
N LEU A 24 -19.84 7.20 -6.39
CA LEU A 24 -20.48 8.08 -5.41
C LEU A 24 -19.86 9.47 -5.36
N ASN A 25 -18.62 9.63 -5.81
CA ASN A 25 -17.84 10.87 -5.68
C ASN A 25 -17.27 11.33 -7.01
N ARG A 26 -18.16 11.64 -7.98
CA ARG A 26 -17.77 11.99 -9.35
C ARG A 26 -17.06 13.35 -9.51
N LYS A 27 -17.02 14.17 -8.46
CA LYS A 27 -16.44 15.52 -8.52
C LYS A 27 -14.92 15.53 -8.46
N THR A 28 -14.30 14.43 -8.05
CA THR A 28 -12.85 14.33 -7.93
C THR A 28 -12.39 12.90 -8.16
N MET A 29 -11.15 12.75 -8.63
CA MET A 29 -10.48 11.46 -8.74
C MET A 29 -9.75 11.08 -7.45
N TYR A 30 -9.60 11.99 -6.48
CA TYR A 30 -8.91 11.76 -5.21
C TYR A 30 -9.91 11.37 -4.13
N VAL A 31 -10.45 10.17 -4.24
CA VAL A 31 -11.43 9.61 -3.31
C VAL A 31 -10.83 8.43 -2.55
N LEU A 32 -11.27 8.23 -1.31
CA LEU A 32 -10.85 7.13 -0.45
C LEU A 32 -12.08 6.44 0.14
N SER A 33 -12.02 5.11 0.23
CA SER A 33 -13.09 4.29 0.80
C SER A 33 -12.83 4.06 2.30
N HIS A 34 -13.83 4.34 3.12
CA HIS A 34 -13.76 4.06 4.56
C HIS A 34 -13.45 2.59 4.83
N GLU A 35 -14.15 1.68 4.16
CA GLU A 35 -13.97 0.23 4.35
C GLU A 35 -12.56 -0.22 4.01
N ASN A 36 -12.01 0.26 2.90
CA ASN A 36 -10.65 -0.08 2.49
C ASN A 36 -9.61 0.51 3.45
N LEU A 37 -9.85 1.73 3.95
CA LEU A 37 -8.97 2.34 4.95
C LEU A 37 -8.99 1.59 6.28
N VAL A 38 -10.14 1.11 6.72
CA VAL A 38 -10.25 0.31 7.95
C VAL A 38 -9.50 -1.02 7.80
N ALA A 39 -9.63 -1.69 6.66
CA ALA A 39 -8.88 -2.91 6.38
C ALA A 39 -7.37 -2.65 6.38
N TYR A 40 -6.93 -1.56 5.76
CA TYR A 40 -5.53 -1.14 5.75
C TYR A 40 -5.02 -0.84 7.16
N GLN A 41 -5.78 -0.08 7.95
CA GLN A 41 -5.48 0.21 9.35
C GLN A 41 -5.24 -1.07 10.14
N PHE A 42 -6.11 -2.04 9.97
CA PHE A 42 -6.00 -3.33 10.65
C PHE A 42 -4.72 -4.07 10.23
N LEU A 43 -4.39 -4.07 8.94
CA LEU A 43 -3.15 -4.66 8.43
C LEU A 43 -1.93 -4.02 9.08
N ILE A 44 -1.88 -2.69 9.13
CA ILE A 44 -0.76 -1.95 9.72
C ILE A 44 -0.64 -2.25 11.22
N ASP A 45 -1.73 -2.15 11.96
CA ASP A 45 -1.72 -2.39 13.40
C ASP A 45 -1.24 -3.79 13.75
N LYS A 46 -1.70 -4.79 13.04
CA LYS A 46 -1.26 -6.18 13.23
C LYS A 46 0.19 -6.39 12.81
N SER A 47 0.60 -5.79 11.70
CA SER A 47 1.98 -5.89 11.21
C SER A 47 2.98 -5.28 12.20
N MET A 48 2.60 -4.19 12.86
CA MET A 48 3.44 -3.52 13.85
C MET A 48 3.70 -4.36 15.10
N THR A 49 2.93 -5.40 15.36
CA THR A 49 3.20 -6.33 16.44
C THR A 49 4.46 -7.15 16.19
N LYS A 50 4.80 -7.37 14.91
CA LYS A 50 5.95 -8.20 14.50
C LYS A 50 7.08 -7.38 13.87
N TYR A 51 6.76 -6.31 13.15
CA TYR A 51 7.70 -5.55 12.33
C TYR A 51 7.77 -4.06 12.72
N ASP A 52 8.90 -3.45 12.39
CA ASP A 52 9.01 -2.00 12.27
C ASP A 52 8.54 -1.64 10.84
N VAL A 53 7.32 -1.15 10.74
CA VAL A 53 6.65 -0.94 9.44
C VAL A 53 7.01 0.41 8.85
N LYS A 54 7.45 0.39 7.59
CA LYS A 54 7.74 1.59 6.78
C LYS A 54 6.86 1.57 5.54
N VAL A 55 6.03 2.59 5.36
CA VAL A 55 5.13 2.69 4.20
C VAL A 55 5.73 3.61 3.16
N ILE A 56 5.81 3.10 1.93
CA ILE A 56 6.36 3.81 0.77
C ILE A 56 5.26 3.94 -0.27
N LEU A 57 4.92 5.17 -0.63
CA LEU A 57 3.87 5.43 -1.62
C LEU A 57 4.38 5.11 -3.03
N SER A 58 3.72 4.19 -3.71
CA SER A 58 4.03 3.80 -5.08
C SER A 58 2.91 4.14 -6.08
N SER A 59 1.84 4.79 -5.61
CA SER A 59 0.70 5.21 -6.41
C SER A 59 1.02 6.42 -7.27
N THR A 60 0.28 6.58 -8.38
CA THR A 60 0.31 7.82 -9.18
C THR A 60 -0.06 9.06 -8.37
N TRP A 61 -0.75 8.90 -7.24
CA TRP A 61 -1.05 10.00 -6.30
C TRP A 61 0.23 10.69 -5.81
N ARG A 62 1.38 10.01 -5.80
CA ARG A 62 2.67 10.60 -5.41
C ARG A 62 3.12 11.75 -6.29
N MET A 63 2.62 11.80 -7.52
CA MET A 63 2.96 12.84 -8.51
C MET A 63 2.17 14.13 -8.30
N TYR A 64 1.12 14.11 -7.50
CA TYR A 64 0.18 15.21 -7.38
C TYR A 64 0.05 15.66 -5.93
N LYS A 65 0.28 16.95 -5.69
CA LYS A 65 0.16 17.56 -4.37
C LYS A 65 -1.22 17.35 -3.75
N THR A 66 -2.28 17.42 -4.55
CA THR A 66 -3.65 17.19 -4.10
C THR A 66 -3.82 15.78 -3.53
N GLY A 67 -3.28 14.77 -4.20
CA GLY A 67 -3.32 13.38 -3.73
C GLY A 67 -2.55 13.20 -2.43
N ILE A 68 -1.33 13.71 -2.36
CA ILE A 68 -0.49 13.63 -1.15
C ILE A 68 -1.17 14.32 0.03
N ASN A 69 -1.76 15.50 -0.17
CA ASN A 69 -2.47 16.23 0.87
C ASN A 69 -3.69 15.46 1.37
N LYS A 70 -4.42 14.82 0.46
CA LYS A 70 -5.58 13.98 0.82
C LYS A 70 -5.17 12.82 1.72
N LEU A 71 -4.09 12.11 1.36
CA LEU A 71 -3.54 11.02 2.16
C LEU A 71 -3.06 11.51 3.53
N SER A 72 -2.41 12.66 3.59
CA SER A 72 -1.94 13.25 4.85
C SER A 72 -3.07 13.58 5.81
N LYS A 73 -4.22 14.04 5.31
CA LYS A 73 -5.42 14.25 6.12
C LYS A 73 -5.97 12.94 6.69
N PHE A 74 -5.98 11.90 5.88
CA PHE A 74 -6.45 10.58 6.32
C PHE A 74 -5.49 9.92 7.30
N SER A 75 -4.19 10.15 7.19
CA SER A 75 -3.22 9.59 8.14
C SER A 75 -3.45 10.11 9.57
N LYS A 76 -3.93 11.34 9.72
CA LYS A 76 -4.30 11.90 11.04
C LYS A 76 -5.55 11.24 11.62
N LYS A 77 -6.48 10.85 10.76
CA LYS A 77 -7.73 10.18 11.15
C LYS A 77 -7.52 8.69 11.39
N TYR A 78 -6.68 8.06 10.59
CA TYR A 78 -6.41 6.63 10.63
C TYR A 78 -4.91 6.41 10.87
N ASN A 79 -4.52 6.24 12.12
CA ASN A 79 -3.12 6.18 12.58
C ASN A 79 -2.19 5.23 11.79
N GLY A 80 -2.74 4.30 11.03
CA GLY A 80 -1.96 3.34 10.27
C GLY A 80 -1.41 3.85 8.93
N LEU A 81 -1.85 5.02 8.45
CA LEU A 81 -1.38 5.54 7.17
C LEU A 81 -0.23 6.52 7.38
N VAL A 82 0.94 5.99 7.76
CA VAL A 82 2.15 6.78 7.96
C VAL A 82 3.09 6.54 6.79
N LEU A 83 3.33 7.58 5.98
CA LEU A 83 4.21 7.51 4.83
C LEU A 83 5.64 7.87 5.20
N CYS A 84 6.58 6.95 4.94
CA CYS A 84 8.01 7.15 5.17
C CYS A 84 8.75 7.57 3.91
N GLY A 85 8.13 7.48 2.74
CA GLY A 85 8.73 7.85 1.48
C GLY A 85 7.81 7.57 0.30
N LYS A 86 8.34 7.75 -0.89
CA LYS A 86 7.65 7.45 -2.14
C LYS A 86 8.64 6.97 -3.19
N THR A 87 8.19 6.15 -4.13
CA THR A 87 9.01 5.79 -5.28
C THR A 87 9.17 7.00 -6.21
N PRO A 88 10.27 7.09 -6.98
CA PRO A 88 10.43 8.17 -7.95
C PRO A 88 9.30 8.18 -8.99
N ASP A 89 9.02 9.37 -9.51
CA ASP A 89 8.11 9.52 -10.64
C ASP A 89 8.67 8.73 -11.81
N GLY A 90 7.97 7.66 -12.17
CA GLY A 90 8.48 6.73 -13.15
C GLY A 90 7.78 6.83 -14.49
N VAL A 91 8.49 6.42 -15.52
CA VAL A 91 7.96 6.13 -16.84
C VAL A 91 7.91 4.63 -17.08
N ASP A 92 8.31 3.86 -16.08
CA ASP A 92 8.38 2.40 -16.12
C ASP A 92 7.16 1.74 -15.50
N TYR A 93 7.08 0.42 -15.68
CA TYR A 93 6.09 -0.39 -15.00
C TYR A 93 6.29 -0.37 -13.48
N ARG A 94 5.21 -0.53 -12.73
CA ARG A 94 5.20 -0.52 -11.27
C ARG A 94 6.24 -1.47 -10.66
N GLU A 95 6.31 -2.69 -11.19
CA GLU A 95 7.25 -3.70 -10.73
C GLU A 95 8.72 -3.28 -10.88
N VAL A 96 9.04 -2.55 -11.95
CA VAL A 96 10.39 -2.02 -12.20
C VAL A 96 10.68 -0.89 -11.22
N GLU A 97 9.76 0.04 -11.04
CA GLU A 97 9.91 1.16 -10.11
C GLU A 97 10.16 0.69 -8.68
N ILE A 98 9.41 -0.31 -8.21
CA ILE A 98 9.57 -0.86 -6.87
C ILE A 98 10.90 -1.59 -6.73
N LYS A 99 11.26 -2.40 -7.72
CA LYS A 99 12.53 -3.13 -7.72
C LYS A 99 13.72 -2.17 -7.67
N ASP A 100 13.71 -1.14 -8.50
CA ASP A 100 14.77 -0.14 -8.54
C ASP A 100 14.87 0.61 -7.20
N PHE A 101 13.74 0.93 -6.59
CA PHE A 101 13.74 1.54 -5.26
C PHE A 101 14.40 0.63 -4.22
N CYS A 102 14.05 -0.65 -4.22
CA CYS A 102 14.65 -1.63 -3.31
C CYS A 102 16.17 -1.72 -3.52
N ASP A 103 16.61 -1.82 -4.76
CA ASP A 103 18.03 -1.94 -5.11
C ASP A 103 18.82 -0.69 -4.71
N ASN A 104 18.25 0.49 -4.94
CA ASN A 104 18.88 1.77 -4.60
C ASN A 104 18.96 2.04 -3.09
N HIS A 105 18.08 1.41 -2.30
CA HIS A 105 18.03 1.59 -0.85
C HIS A 105 18.50 0.36 -0.08
N ASN A 106 19.07 -0.63 -0.76
CA ASN A 106 19.55 -1.88 -0.17
C ASN A 106 18.46 -2.62 0.63
N ILE A 107 17.24 -2.64 0.10
CA ILE A 107 16.12 -3.34 0.70
C ILE A 107 16.07 -4.77 0.15
N ASN A 108 16.07 -5.75 1.05
CA ASN A 108 15.93 -7.15 0.68
C ASN A 108 14.49 -7.42 0.22
N TYR A 109 14.32 -8.14 -0.89
CA TYR A 109 13.00 -8.45 -1.45
C TYR A 109 12.14 -9.33 -0.53
N ASP A 110 12.73 -9.99 0.45
CA ASP A 110 11.97 -10.75 1.46
C ASP A 110 11.39 -9.85 2.56
N ASP A 111 11.83 -8.60 2.64
CA ASP A 111 11.42 -7.64 3.68
C ASP A 111 10.37 -6.65 3.19
N ILE A 112 9.67 -6.96 2.10
CA ILE A 112 8.66 -6.07 1.53
C ILE A 112 7.27 -6.71 1.49
N LEU A 113 6.27 -5.85 1.37
CA LEU A 113 4.90 -6.20 0.99
C LEU A 113 4.46 -5.18 -0.06
N ILE A 114 3.98 -5.65 -1.19
CA ILE A 114 3.41 -4.79 -2.24
C ILE A 114 1.90 -4.92 -2.18
N ILE A 115 1.19 -3.81 -1.96
CA ILE A 115 -0.28 -3.77 -2.01
C ILE A 115 -0.67 -2.96 -3.23
N ASP A 116 -1.15 -3.63 -4.26
CA ASP A 116 -1.39 -3.05 -5.57
C ASP A 116 -2.41 -3.89 -6.34
N ASP A 117 -3.24 -3.27 -7.17
CA ASP A 117 -4.18 -3.97 -8.04
C ASP A 117 -3.55 -4.35 -9.39
N GLU A 118 -2.43 -3.72 -9.74
CA GLU A 118 -1.69 -4.07 -10.96
C GLU A 118 -0.97 -5.42 -10.81
N LEU A 119 -0.71 -6.08 -11.93
CA LEU A 119 0.06 -7.31 -11.97
C LEU A 119 1.54 -7.03 -11.72
N ILE A 120 2.12 -7.76 -10.78
CA ILE A 120 3.56 -7.80 -10.54
C ILE A 120 4.08 -9.13 -11.08
N ASP A 121 4.90 -9.11 -12.10
CA ASP A 121 5.35 -10.31 -12.83
C ASP A 121 6.88 -10.43 -12.90
N ASN A 122 7.56 -10.07 -11.82
CA ASN A 122 9.01 -10.27 -11.65
C ASN A 122 9.26 -11.03 -10.34
N GLU A 123 10.51 -11.06 -9.86
CA GLU A 123 10.89 -11.75 -8.64
C GLU A 123 10.19 -11.22 -7.37
N LEU A 124 9.55 -10.04 -7.42
CA LEU A 124 8.81 -9.46 -6.30
C LEU A 124 7.40 -10.04 -6.16
N LYS A 125 6.94 -10.83 -7.13
CA LYS A 125 5.60 -11.41 -7.19
C LYS A 125 5.21 -12.16 -5.91
N LYS A 126 6.14 -12.86 -5.28
CA LYS A 126 5.90 -13.62 -4.04
C LYS A 126 5.54 -12.74 -2.84
N ARG A 127 5.84 -11.45 -2.91
CA ARG A 127 5.56 -10.47 -1.85
C ARG A 127 4.42 -9.53 -2.22
N HIS A 128 3.60 -9.90 -3.18
CA HIS A 128 2.51 -9.09 -3.70
C HIS A 128 1.17 -9.55 -3.13
N LEU A 129 0.50 -8.64 -2.44
CA LEU A 129 -0.92 -8.74 -2.09
C LEU A 129 -1.69 -7.98 -3.17
N ARG A 130 -2.19 -8.71 -4.16
CA ARG A 130 -2.94 -8.12 -5.26
C ARG A 130 -4.39 -7.89 -4.86
N THR A 131 -4.86 -6.65 -4.97
CA THR A 131 -6.27 -6.32 -4.73
C THR A 131 -7.07 -6.39 -6.03
N ASN A 132 -8.38 -6.44 -5.88
CA ASN A 132 -9.32 -6.28 -6.99
C ASN A 132 -9.76 -4.81 -7.02
N CYS A 133 -9.55 -4.11 -8.13
CA CYS A 133 -9.85 -2.68 -8.24
C CYS A 133 -11.33 -2.34 -8.00
N HIS A 134 -12.24 -3.30 -8.23
CA HIS A 134 -13.66 -3.09 -8.00
C HIS A 134 -14.04 -3.09 -6.51
N GLU A 135 -13.24 -3.73 -5.68
CA GLU A 135 -13.49 -3.91 -4.25
C GLU A 135 -12.47 -3.22 -3.35
N GLY A 136 -11.27 -2.94 -3.87
CA GLY A 136 -10.15 -2.43 -3.08
C GLY A 136 -9.63 -3.48 -2.08
N LEU A 137 -8.87 -3.03 -1.09
CA LEU A 137 -8.32 -3.89 -0.05
C LEU A 137 -9.45 -4.35 0.90
N ARG A 138 -9.62 -5.66 1.03
CA ARG A 138 -10.65 -6.29 1.87
C ARG A 138 -10.03 -6.90 3.12
N PHE A 139 -10.82 -7.08 4.16
CA PHE A 139 -10.39 -7.82 5.36
C PHE A 139 -9.93 -9.25 5.03
N SER A 140 -10.59 -9.93 4.09
CA SER A 140 -10.16 -11.26 3.65
C SER A 140 -8.74 -11.27 3.07
N ASP A 141 -8.39 -10.25 2.30
CA ASP A 141 -7.04 -10.08 1.76
C ASP A 141 -6.02 -9.91 2.88
N VAL A 142 -6.35 -9.07 3.86
CA VAL A 142 -5.52 -8.79 5.02
C VAL A 142 -5.32 -10.05 5.86
N MET A 143 -6.40 -10.77 6.17
CA MET A 143 -6.34 -11.97 6.98
C MET A 143 -5.49 -13.06 6.32
N ASN A 144 -5.62 -13.25 5.01
CA ASN A 144 -4.80 -14.21 4.27
C ASN A 144 -3.30 -13.86 4.36
N TRP A 145 -2.97 -12.58 4.23
CA TRP A 145 -1.58 -12.14 4.33
C TRP A 145 -1.03 -12.33 5.75
N LEU A 146 -1.80 -11.94 6.77
CA LEU A 146 -1.40 -12.09 8.17
C LEU A 146 -1.14 -13.56 8.52
N GLU A 147 -1.99 -14.46 8.03
CA GLU A 147 -1.82 -15.90 8.23
C GLU A 147 -0.51 -16.40 7.62
N LYS A 148 -0.21 -16.01 6.37
CA LYS A 148 1.06 -16.38 5.71
C LYS A 148 2.28 -15.88 6.46
N GLU A 149 2.18 -14.71 7.08
CA GLU A 149 3.27 -14.11 7.87
C GLU A 149 3.35 -14.65 9.30
N GLY A 150 2.42 -15.51 9.70
CA GLY A 150 2.35 -16.02 11.06
C GLY A 150 2.00 -14.95 12.10
N ILE A 151 1.23 -13.96 11.72
CA ILE A 151 0.74 -12.89 12.60
C ILE A 151 -0.68 -13.22 13.05
N LYS A 152 -0.88 -13.25 14.36
CA LYS A 152 -2.19 -13.54 14.96
C LYS A 152 -2.96 -12.27 15.32
#